data_443d0f1199940e156da2c16498273990
#
_entry.id   443d0f1199940e156da2c16498273990
#
_cell.length_a   1.000
_cell.length_b   1.000
_cell.length_c   1.000
_cell.angle_alpha   90.00
_cell.angle_beta   90.00
_cell.angle_gamma   90.00
#
_symmetry.space_group_name_H-M   'P 1'
#
loop_
_entity.id
_entity.type
_entity.pdbx_description
1 polymer ?
#
loop_
_entity_poly.entity_id
_entity_poly.type
_entity_poly.pdbx_seq_one_letter_code
_entity_poly.pdbx_strand_id
1 'polypeptide(L)'
;STRKESSAASDVYKRQHVYSLASFLGHPGSKELAAAAIKGLRGELHDTANGGWYAGLTADGNILPNKQCYAHAFVILAASSGVLADIPGAKELLDDALALYDLRFWNEEEGLSCDTWNTEFTVLDDYRGLNANMHTVEAFLAAADVTGDEKYRVRAGRIIDHVVGWASANNWRIPEHFTKEWVADLECNKDRPDDQFKPYGATPGHGIEWSRLITQWALSTFKGDKEGASKYITVAENLYNRAIEDAWNADGAPGIVYTTDWNGKPVVHDRMHWTLAEAINTSAVLFHVTGNQKYADNFAEFMQYLDEKVLDHVHGSWFHQLDANNNLIGTVWPGKSDLYHAVQATLIPFYTADLSIAPAVKGGKFC
;
A
#
# COMPACT_ATOMS: atom_id res chain seq x y z
N SER A 1 -16.02 16.68 -11.46
CA SER A 1 -16.68 16.63 -10.16
C SER A 1 -16.45 15.32 -9.41
N THR A 2 -15.94 14.27 -10.04
CA THR A 2 -15.63 12.96 -9.44
C THR A 2 -14.33 12.93 -8.62
N ARG A 3 -13.50 13.96 -8.70
CA ARG A 3 -12.17 14.00 -8.06
C ARG A 3 -12.17 14.20 -6.54
N LYS A 4 -13.29 14.53 -5.90
CA LYS A 4 -13.37 14.74 -4.43
C LYS A 4 -13.89 13.53 -3.64
N GLU A 5 -14.25 12.46 -4.32
CA GLU A 5 -15.19 11.46 -3.78
C GLU A 5 -14.52 10.24 -3.11
N SER A 6 -13.24 9.94 -3.41
CA SER A 6 -12.63 8.72 -2.89
C SER A 6 -11.84 8.88 -1.58
N SER A 7 -11.62 10.11 -1.10
CA SER A 7 -10.76 10.34 0.08
C SER A 7 -11.42 9.97 1.42
N ALA A 8 -12.73 10.05 1.55
CA ALA A 8 -13.38 9.97 2.86
C ALA A 8 -13.47 8.55 3.44
N ALA A 9 -13.67 7.51 2.64
CA ALA A 9 -13.78 6.15 3.18
C ALA A 9 -12.44 5.42 3.23
N SER A 10 -11.55 5.64 2.27
CA SER A 10 -10.17 5.15 2.37
C SER A 10 -9.48 5.67 3.63
N ASP A 11 -9.86 6.84 4.09
CA ASP A 11 -9.38 7.43 5.32
C ASP A 11 -9.77 6.63 6.58
N VAL A 12 -10.97 6.04 6.66
CA VAL A 12 -11.43 5.40 7.90
C VAL A 12 -10.61 4.14 8.22
N TYR A 13 -10.45 3.21 7.29
CA TYR A 13 -9.70 1.99 7.54
C TYR A 13 -8.19 2.25 7.67
N LYS A 14 -7.62 3.17 6.88
CA LYS A 14 -6.23 3.58 7.01
C LYS A 14 -5.95 4.25 8.36
N ARG A 15 -6.82 5.16 8.80
CA ARG A 15 -6.71 5.81 10.11
C ARG A 15 -6.87 4.83 11.26
N GLN A 16 -7.76 3.84 11.13
CA GLN A 16 -7.91 2.81 12.14
C GLN A 16 -6.60 2.07 12.39
N HIS A 17 -5.91 1.67 11.31
CA HIS A 17 -4.59 1.04 11.40
C HIS A 17 -3.60 1.96 12.13
N VAL A 18 -3.50 3.22 11.73
CA VAL A 18 -2.60 4.22 12.34
C VAL A 18 -2.94 4.47 13.81
N TYR A 19 -4.22 4.56 14.18
CA TYR A 19 -4.61 4.76 15.57
C TYR A 19 -4.27 3.55 16.44
N SER A 20 -4.35 2.34 15.89
CA SER A 20 -3.87 1.14 16.57
C SER A 20 -2.35 1.19 16.80
N LEU A 21 -1.56 1.57 15.79
CA LEU A 21 -0.11 1.77 15.95
C LEU A 21 0.21 2.82 17.01
N ALA A 22 -0.48 3.96 16.99
CA ALA A 22 -0.32 5.04 17.96
C ALA A 22 -0.67 4.59 19.39
N SER A 23 -1.65 3.69 19.54
CA SER A 23 -2.02 3.14 20.86
C SER A 23 -0.92 2.26 21.43
N PHE A 24 -0.19 1.51 20.61
CA PHE A 24 0.97 0.72 21.07
C PHE A 24 2.11 1.61 21.56
N LEU A 25 2.23 2.80 21.01
CA LEU A 25 3.22 3.82 21.39
C LEU A 25 2.77 4.67 22.59
N GLY A 26 1.58 4.40 23.15
CA GLY A 26 1.04 5.12 24.31
C GLY A 26 0.53 6.52 24.00
N HIS A 27 0.22 6.84 22.72
CA HIS A 27 -0.33 8.15 22.37
C HIS A 27 -1.74 8.33 22.95
N PRO A 28 -2.00 9.39 23.74
CA PRO A 28 -3.30 9.59 24.38
C PRO A 28 -4.46 9.68 23.39
N GLY A 29 -5.58 9.02 23.70
CA GLY A 29 -6.82 9.06 22.90
C GLY A 29 -6.80 8.16 21.65
N SER A 30 -5.67 7.57 21.29
CA SER A 30 -5.58 6.76 20.07
C SER A 30 -6.40 5.49 20.13
N LYS A 31 -6.51 4.85 21.30
CA LYS A 31 -7.32 3.65 21.47
C LYS A 31 -8.81 3.91 21.27
N GLU A 32 -9.29 5.04 21.77
CA GLU A 32 -10.66 5.52 21.59
C GLU A 32 -10.95 5.83 20.11
N LEU A 33 -10.01 6.47 19.42
CA LEU A 33 -10.11 6.73 17.97
C LEU A 33 -10.11 5.42 17.16
N ALA A 34 -9.26 4.47 17.52
CA ALA A 34 -9.25 3.14 16.90
C ALA A 34 -10.58 2.41 17.10
N ALA A 35 -11.16 2.49 18.30
CA ALA A 35 -12.47 1.90 18.62
C ALA A 35 -13.61 2.58 17.83
N ALA A 36 -13.58 3.89 17.70
CA ALA A 36 -14.56 4.62 16.89
C ALA A 36 -14.49 4.21 15.40
N ALA A 37 -13.28 4.02 14.85
CA ALA A 37 -13.09 3.58 13.48
C ALA A 37 -13.58 2.13 13.25
N ILE A 38 -13.30 1.19 14.18
CA ILE A 38 -13.87 -0.18 14.13
C ILE A 38 -15.39 -0.14 14.16
N LYS A 39 -15.98 0.71 15.02
CA LYS A 39 -17.43 0.89 15.06
C LYS A 39 -17.99 1.39 13.72
N GLY A 40 -17.33 2.34 13.06
CA GLY A 40 -17.70 2.82 11.73
C GLY A 40 -17.63 1.73 10.66
N LEU A 41 -16.55 0.92 10.68
CA LEU A 41 -16.38 -0.22 9.77
C LEU A 41 -17.41 -1.33 9.99
N ARG A 42 -17.92 -1.51 11.20
CA ARG A 42 -19.00 -2.47 11.49
C ARG A 42 -20.41 -1.89 11.33
N GLY A 43 -20.51 -0.57 11.17
CA GLY A 43 -21.76 0.18 11.06
C GLY A 43 -21.96 0.76 9.66
N GLU A 44 -21.79 2.07 9.55
CA GLU A 44 -22.17 2.85 8.36
C GLU A 44 -21.44 2.44 7.07
N LEU A 45 -20.21 1.94 7.16
CA LEU A 45 -19.44 1.50 6.00
C LEU A 45 -19.71 0.04 5.61
N HIS A 46 -20.42 -0.74 6.43
CA HIS A 46 -20.78 -2.11 6.15
C HIS A 46 -22.11 -2.21 5.43
N ASP A 47 -22.15 -2.91 4.31
CA ASP A 47 -23.38 -3.20 3.58
C ASP A 47 -24.09 -4.41 4.22
N THR A 48 -25.08 -4.12 5.06
CA THR A 48 -25.84 -5.17 5.75
C THR A 48 -26.77 -5.96 4.84
N ALA A 49 -27.09 -5.44 3.64
CA ALA A 49 -27.98 -6.10 2.68
C ALA A 49 -27.24 -7.12 1.81
N ASN A 50 -26.03 -6.76 1.32
CA ASN A 50 -25.29 -7.57 0.35
C ASN A 50 -23.98 -8.11 0.94
N GLY A 51 -23.61 -7.66 2.13
CA GLY A 51 -22.32 -7.93 2.76
C GLY A 51 -21.19 -7.07 2.22
N GLY A 52 -20.05 -7.12 2.90
CA GLY A 52 -18.85 -6.37 2.55
C GLY A 52 -18.93 -4.88 2.87
N TRP A 53 -17.93 -4.16 2.40
CA TRP A 53 -17.72 -2.75 2.74
C TRP A 53 -17.82 -1.88 1.49
N TYR A 54 -18.44 -0.73 1.64
CA TYR A 54 -18.46 0.27 0.59
C TYR A 54 -17.04 0.83 0.38
N ALA A 55 -16.67 1.03 -0.88
CA ALA A 55 -15.35 1.53 -1.23
C ALA A 55 -15.13 2.99 -0.80
N GLY A 56 -16.20 3.76 -0.65
CA GLY A 56 -16.12 5.14 -0.25
C GLY A 56 -17.47 5.82 -0.08
N LEU A 57 -17.38 7.05 0.46
CA LEU A 57 -18.48 8.01 0.49
C LEU A 57 -18.09 9.20 -0.39
N THR A 58 -19.07 9.74 -1.09
CA THR A 58 -18.92 11.02 -1.79
C THR A 58 -18.85 12.18 -0.78
N ALA A 59 -18.45 13.36 -1.25
CA ALA A 59 -18.43 14.56 -0.41
C ALA A 59 -19.82 14.92 0.18
N ASP A 60 -20.90 14.50 -0.49
CA ASP A 60 -22.28 14.69 -0.06
C ASP A 60 -22.77 13.54 0.84
N GLY A 61 -21.88 12.62 1.24
CA GLY A 61 -22.20 11.48 2.10
C GLY A 61 -22.89 10.31 1.41
N ASN A 62 -23.00 10.32 0.07
CA ASN A 62 -23.56 9.21 -0.67
C ASN A 62 -22.54 8.07 -0.80
N ILE A 63 -23.03 6.84 -0.82
CA ILE A 63 -22.21 5.63 -0.96
C ILE A 63 -21.73 5.49 -2.40
N LEU A 64 -20.45 5.14 -2.59
CA LEU A 64 -19.93 4.70 -3.88
C LEU A 64 -20.52 3.31 -4.20
N PRO A 65 -21.21 3.13 -5.35
CA PRO A 65 -22.00 1.95 -5.64
C PRO A 65 -21.14 0.79 -6.16
N ASN A 66 -20.05 0.45 -5.48
CA ASN A 66 -19.19 -0.68 -5.84
C ASN A 66 -18.50 -1.26 -4.61
N LYS A 67 -17.96 -2.46 -4.78
CA LYS A 67 -17.18 -3.20 -3.80
C LYS A 67 -15.79 -3.45 -4.36
N GLN A 68 -14.79 -2.79 -3.80
CA GLN A 68 -13.40 -2.84 -4.30
C GLN A 68 -12.54 -3.79 -3.45
N CYS A 69 -11.76 -4.61 -4.13
CA CYS A 69 -10.73 -5.45 -3.51
C CYS A 69 -9.78 -4.61 -2.63
N TYR A 70 -9.31 -3.48 -3.15
CA TYR A 70 -8.48 -2.52 -2.42
C TYR A 70 -9.06 -2.14 -1.05
N ALA A 71 -10.32 -1.74 -1.01
CA ALA A 71 -10.99 -1.37 0.24
C ALA A 71 -11.08 -2.55 1.22
N HIS A 72 -11.40 -3.74 0.71
CA HIS A 72 -11.53 -4.95 1.53
C HIS A 72 -10.18 -5.42 2.08
N ALA A 73 -9.09 -5.28 1.33
CA ALA A 73 -7.74 -5.51 1.83
C ALA A 73 -7.41 -4.58 3.01
N PHE A 74 -7.74 -3.30 2.90
CA PHE A 74 -7.55 -2.37 4.01
C PHE A 74 -8.46 -2.64 5.22
N VAL A 75 -9.67 -3.16 5.03
CA VAL A 75 -10.50 -3.61 6.15
C VAL A 75 -9.84 -4.75 6.90
N ILE A 76 -9.24 -5.72 6.19
CA ILE A 76 -8.46 -6.81 6.81
C ILE A 76 -7.26 -6.26 7.60
N LEU A 77 -6.50 -5.34 7.02
CA LEU A 77 -5.35 -4.70 7.68
C LEU A 77 -5.78 -3.95 8.94
N ALA A 78 -6.83 -3.14 8.84
CA ALA A 78 -7.41 -2.40 9.95
C ALA A 78 -7.91 -3.31 11.07
N ALA A 79 -8.65 -4.35 10.72
CA ALA A 79 -9.16 -5.33 11.68
C ALA A 79 -8.04 -6.10 12.36
N SER A 80 -6.99 -6.50 11.61
CA SER A 80 -5.79 -7.16 12.16
C SER A 80 -5.11 -6.30 13.21
N SER A 81 -4.90 -5.02 12.92
CA SER A 81 -4.31 -4.07 13.87
C SER A 81 -5.23 -3.82 15.08
N GLY A 82 -6.54 -3.78 14.85
CA GLY A 82 -7.54 -3.63 15.91
C GLY A 82 -7.58 -4.82 16.87
N VAL A 83 -7.40 -6.04 16.35
CA VAL A 83 -7.28 -7.26 17.19
C VAL A 83 -6.06 -7.14 18.10
N LEU A 84 -4.91 -6.74 17.56
CA LEU A 84 -3.70 -6.56 18.36
C LEU A 84 -3.83 -5.45 19.41
N ALA A 85 -4.62 -4.41 19.12
CA ALA A 85 -4.90 -3.31 20.04
C ALA A 85 -6.02 -3.62 21.06
N ASP A 86 -6.54 -4.84 21.07
CA ASP A 86 -7.65 -5.29 21.91
C ASP A 86 -8.89 -4.37 21.78
N ILE A 87 -9.21 -3.97 20.54
CA ILE A 87 -10.37 -3.16 20.25
C ILE A 87 -11.63 -4.04 20.19
N PRO A 88 -12.69 -3.71 20.94
CA PRO A 88 -13.94 -4.44 20.89
C PRO A 88 -14.53 -4.51 19.48
N GLY A 89 -14.90 -5.72 19.04
CA GLY A 89 -15.46 -5.98 17.71
C GLY A 89 -14.43 -6.12 16.58
N ALA A 90 -13.14 -5.95 16.84
CA ALA A 90 -12.11 -6.10 15.83
C ALA A 90 -11.92 -7.54 15.38
N LYS A 91 -12.07 -8.50 16.29
CA LYS A 91 -11.94 -9.94 15.97
C LYS A 91 -13.06 -10.40 15.03
N GLU A 92 -14.29 -10.05 15.36
CA GLU A 92 -15.45 -10.36 14.53
C GLU A 92 -15.34 -9.67 13.17
N LEU A 93 -14.87 -8.41 13.13
CA LEU A 93 -14.63 -7.71 11.88
C LEU A 93 -13.58 -8.42 11.02
N LEU A 94 -12.49 -8.91 11.63
CA LEU A 94 -11.46 -9.66 10.92
C LEU A 94 -11.99 -10.96 10.34
N ASP A 95 -12.74 -11.73 11.14
CA ASP A 95 -13.32 -13.00 10.70
C ASP A 95 -14.30 -12.79 9.53
N ASP A 96 -15.18 -11.81 9.63
CA ASP A 96 -16.13 -11.46 8.57
C ASP A 96 -15.42 -10.97 7.31
N ALA A 97 -14.41 -10.13 7.46
CA ALA A 97 -13.63 -9.59 6.33
C ALA A 97 -12.86 -10.68 5.58
N LEU A 98 -12.21 -11.59 6.31
CA LEU A 98 -11.49 -12.71 5.71
C LEU A 98 -12.42 -13.68 5.01
N ALA A 99 -13.56 -14.02 5.62
CA ALA A 99 -14.55 -14.92 5.02
C ALA A 99 -15.15 -14.32 3.73
N LEU A 100 -15.48 -13.03 3.75
CA LEU A 100 -15.99 -12.35 2.55
C LEU A 100 -14.93 -12.24 1.46
N TYR A 101 -13.69 -11.95 1.85
CA TYR A 101 -12.56 -11.84 0.92
C TYR A 101 -12.32 -13.18 0.19
N ASP A 102 -12.32 -14.28 0.92
CA ASP A 102 -12.23 -15.64 0.37
C ASP A 102 -13.38 -15.95 -0.61
N LEU A 103 -14.57 -15.47 -0.31
CA LEU A 103 -15.76 -15.74 -1.13
C LEU A 103 -15.84 -14.89 -2.41
N ARG A 104 -15.36 -13.64 -2.37
CA ARG A 104 -15.65 -12.64 -3.42
C ARG A 104 -14.45 -12.16 -4.20
N PHE A 105 -13.27 -12.11 -3.60
CA PHE A 105 -12.09 -11.50 -4.23
C PHE A 105 -10.97 -12.47 -4.53
N TRP A 106 -10.68 -13.41 -3.65
CA TRP A 106 -9.62 -14.38 -3.87
C TRP A 106 -10.00 -15.45 -4.88
N ASN A 107 -9.20 -15.61 -5.92
CA ASN A 107 -9.32 -16.73 -6.87
C ASN A 107 -8.23 -17.77 -6.56
N GLU A 108 -8.63 -18.91 -6.00
CA GLU A 108 -7.68 -19.95 -5.59
C GLU A 108 -6.99 -20.63 -6.78
N GLU A 109 -7.66 -20.71 -7.94
CA GLU A 109 -7.05 -21.28 -9.15
C GLU A 109 -5.99 -20.35 -9.74
N GLU A 110 -6.31 -19.07 -9.87
CA GLU A 110 -5.40 -18.05 -10.41
C GLU A 110 -4.27 -17.67 -9.41
N GLY A 111 -4.53 -17.75 -8.10
CA GLY A 111 -3.62 -17.25 -7.07
C GLY A 111 -3.51 -15.72 -7.03
N LEU A 112 -4.57 -15.05 -7.42
CA LEU A 112 -4.70 -13.60 -7.52
C LEU A 112 -6.08 -13.17 -7.04
N SER A 113 -6.23 -11.88 -6.74
CA SER A 113 -7.51 -11.29 -6.38
C SER A 113 -8.10 -10.49 -7.53
N CYS A 114 -9.41 -10.65 -7.78
CA CYS A 114 -10.15 -9.80 -8.71
C CYS A 114 -10.29 -8.37 -8.14
N ASP A 115 -10.75 -7.42 -8.96
CA ASP A 115 -10.68 -5.99 -8.61
C ASP A 115 -11.99 -5.44 -8.03
N THR A 116 -13.03 -5.29 -8.85
CA THR A 116 -14.21 -4.52 -8.47
C THR A 116 -15.50 -5.23 -8.83
N TRP A 117 -16.40 -5.35 -7.87
CA TRP A 117 -17.76 -5.80 -8.03
C TRP A 117 -18.75 -4.63 -7.98
N ASN A 118 -19.94 -4.81 -8.56
CA ASN A 118 -21.07 -3.96 -8.23
C ASN A 118 -21.51 -4.16 -6.76
N THR A 119 -22.38 -3.31 -6.26
CA THR A 119 -22.82 -3.32 -4.85
C THR A 119 -23.35 -4.68 -4.41
N GLU A 120 -24.10 -5.36 -5.27
CA GLU A 120 -24.78 -6.63 -4.99
C GLU A 120 -23.90 -7.87 -5.17
N PHE A 121 -22.63 -7.72 -5.55
CA PHE A 121 -21.72 -8.83 -5.90
C PHE A 121 -22.25 -9.74 -7.02
N THR A 122 -22.98 -9.20 -7.99
CA THR A 122 -23.55 -9.93 -9.13
C THR A 122 -22.82 -9.71 -10.44
N VAL A 123 -22.09 -8.60 -10.57
CA VAL A 123 -21.30 -8.23 -11.76
C VAL A 123 -19.88 -7.88 -11.34
N LEU A 124 -18.92 -8.65 -11.84
CA LEU A 124 -17.49 -8.39 -11.68
C LEU A 124 -16.98 -7.60 -12.88
N ASP A 125 -16.25 -6.51 -12.62
CA ASP A 125 -15.54 -5.73 -13.66
C ASP A 125 -14.50 -6.60 -14.38
N ASP A 126 -14.32 -6.37 -15.66
CA ASP A 126 -13.31 -7.06 -16.47
C ASP A 126 -11.87 -6.56 -16.19
N TYR A 127 -11.72 -5.40 -15.57
CA TYR A 127 -10.41 -4.85 -15.18
C TYR A 127 -9.77 -5.69 -14.06
N ARG A 128 -8.45 -5.86 -14.16
CA ARG A 128 -7.59 -6.40 -13.10
C ARG A 128 -6.44 -5.45 -12.85
N GLY A 129 -6.05 -5.29 -11.58
CA GLY A 129 -4.98 -4.37 -11.19
C GLY A 129 -4.05 -4.92 -10.13
N LEU A 130 -2.80 -4.48 -10.16
CA LEU A 130 -1.82 -4.90 -9.16
C LEU A 130 -1.85 -4.05 -7.89
N ASN A 131 -2.39 -2.83 -7.92
CA ASN A 131 -2.50 -2.01 -6.71
C ASN A 131 -3.35 -2.72 -5.63
N ALA A 132 -4.51 -3.26 -5.99
CA ALA A 132 -5.33 -4.03 -5.06
C ALA A 132 -4.63 -5.31 -4.59
N ASN A 133 -3.93 -6.03 -5.46
CA ASN A 133 -3.16 -7.22 -5.11
C ASN A 133 -1.95 -6.91 -4.22
N MET A 134 -1.32 -5.74 -4.37
CA MET A 134 -0.24 -5.28 -3.49
C MET A 134 -0.72 -5.11 -2.05
N HIS A 135 -1.81 -4.37 -1.86
CA HIS A 135 -2.40 -4.21 -0.53
C HIS A 135 -3.04 -5.50 0.00
N THR A 136 -3.40 -6.45 -0.88
CA THR A 136 -3.77 -7.81 -0.47
C THR A 136 -2.59 -8.55 0.14
N VAL A 137 -1.39 -8.46 -0.45
CA VAL A 137 -0.18 -9.03 0.16
C VAL A 137 0.06 -8.43 1.54
N GLU A 138 0.00 -7.11 1.69
CA GLU A 138 0.14 -6.44 2.98
C GLU A 138 -0.89 -6.94 4.00
N ALA A 139 -2.17 -6.98 3.61
CA ALA A 139 -3.25 -7.45 4.46
C ALA A 139 -3.12 -8.93 4.85
N PHE A 140 -2.71 -9.78 3.92
CA PHE A 140 -2.50 -11.20 4.18
C PHE A 140 -1.31 -11.45 5.11
N LEU A 141 -0.23 -10.71 4.98
CA LEU A 141 0.88 -10.78 5.93
C LEU A 141 0.44 -10.37 7.34
N ALA A 142 -0.33 -9.28 7.46
CA ALA A 142 -0.89 -8.86 8.74
C ALA A 142 -1.87 -9.91 9.32
N ALA A 143 -2.74 -10.48 8.49
CA ALA A 143 -3.66 -11.54 8.91
C ALA A 143 -2.92 -12.81 9.36
N ALA A 144 -1.88 -13.24 8.65
CA ALA A 144 -1.05 -14.38 9.03
C ALA A 144 -0.39 -14.16 10.39
N ASP A 145 0.18 -12.97 10.62
CA ASP A 145 0.84 -12.65 11.91
C ASP A 145 -0.14 -12.61 13.08
N VAL A 146 -1.39 -12.21 12.84
CA VAL A 146 -2.41 -12.04 13.91
C VAL A 146 -3.20 -13.32 14.18
N THR A 147 -3.52 -14.07 13.13
CA THR A 147 -4.33 -15.30 13.25
C THR A 147 -3.48 -16.56 13.45
N GLY A 148 -2.21 -16.54 13.03
CA GLY A 148 -1.35 -17.72 12.93
C GLY A 148 -1.71 -18.65 11.77
N ASP A 149 -2.62 -18.26 10.86
CA ASP A 149 -3.00 -19.06 9.69
C ASP A 149 -2.05 -18.82 8.53
N GLU A 150 -1.15 -19.76 8.31
CA GLU A 150 -0.13 -19.68 7.26
C GLU A 150 -0.68 -19.68 5.83
N LYS A 151 -1.97 -20.02 5.62
CA LYS A 151 -2.58 -19.96 4.28
C LYS A 151 -2.47 -18.55 3.67
N TYR A 152 -2.55 -17.50 4.49
CA TYR A 152 -2.46 -16.12 4.02
C TYR A 152 -1.04 -15.78 3.55
N ARG A 153 -0.01 -16.27 4.25
CA ARG A 153 1.38 -16.10 3.83
C ARG A 153 1.68 -16.86 2.52
N VAL A 154 1.12 -18.06 2.37
CA VAL A 154 1.20 -18.84 1.13
C VAL A 154 0.53 -18.10 -0.03
N ARG A 155 -0.68 -17.55 0.18
CA ARG A 155 -1.39 -16.75 -0.83
C ARG A 155 -0.65 -15.49 -1.22
N ALA A 156 -0.08 -14.77 -0.24
CA ALA A 156 0.80 -13.63 -0.51
C ALA A 156 1.96 -14.02 -1.43
N GLY A 157 2.59 -15.17 -1.19
CA GLY A 157 3.66 -15.70 -2.03
C GLY A 157 3.21 -15.99 -3.47
N ARG A 158 2.00 -16.50 -3.66
CA ARG A 158 1.45 -16.74 -5.02
C ARG A 158 1.27 -15.44 -5.80
N ILE A 159 0.74 -14.39 -5.16
CA ILE A 159 0.67 -13.05 -5.79
C ILE A 159 2.07 -12.55 -6.14
N ILE A 160 3.02 -12.66 -5.21
CA ILE A 160 4.42 -12.22 -5.40
C ILE A 160 5.06 -12.94 -6.59
N ASP A 161 4.88 -14.25 -6.74
CA ASP A 161 5.45 -15.01 -7.85
C ASP A 161 4.93 -14.52 -9.22
N HIS A 162 3.65 -14.14 -9.33
CA HIS A 162 3.12 -13.49 -10.53
C HIS A 162 3.81 -12.15 -10.80
N VAL A 163 3.91 -11.30 -9.79
CA VAL A 163 4.55 -9.97 -9.91
C VAL A 163 6.01 -10.10 -10.32
N VAL A 164 6.74 -11.04 -9.74
CA VAL A 164 8.14 -11.34 -10.11
C VAL A 164 8.24 -11.72 -11.58
N GLY A 165 7.32 -12.57 -12.07
CA GLY A 165 7.27 -12.98 -13.48
C GLY A 165 7.05 -11.79 -14.41
N TRP A 166 6.04 -10.97 -14.14
CA TRP A 166 5.72 -9.80 -14.98
C TRP A 166 6.81 -8.73 -14.93
N ALA A 167 7.33 -8.41 -13.76
CA ALA A 167 8.37 -7.39 -13.61
C ALA A 167 9.69 -7.80 -14.26
N SER A 168 10.13 -9.05 -14.06
CA SER A 168 11.37 -9.54 -14.66
C SER A 168 11.31 -9.59 -16.20
N ALA A 169 10.14 -9.89 -16.77
CA ALA A 169 9.91 -9.84 -18.21
C ALA A 169 9.86 -8.41 -18.76
N ASN A 170 9.70 -7.38 -17.91
CA ASN A 170 9.53 -5.99 -18.28
C ASN A 170 10.63 -5.06 -17.68
N ASN A 171 11.86 -5.53 -17.64
CA ASN A 171 13.01 -4.78 -17.10
C ASN A 171 12.80 -4.26 -15.68
N TRP A 172 12.11 -5.03 -14.84
CA TRP A 172 11.77 -4.69 -13.45
C TRP A 172 10.82 -3.49 -13.29
N ARG A 173 10.14 -3.07 -14.36
CA ARG A 173 9.00 -2.15 -14.30
C ARG A 173 7.73 -2.98 -14.19
N ILE A 174 6.93 -2.71 -13.17
CA ILE A 174 5.73 -3.50 -12.88
C ILE A 174 4.58 -3.04 -13.78
N PRO A 175 3.98 -3.91 -14.60
CA PRO A 175 2.70 -3.61 -15.23
C PRO A 175 1.62 -3.39 -14.16
N GLU A 176 0.81 -2.36 -14.31
CA GLU A 176 -0.19 -1.98 -13.30
C GLU A 176 -1.59 -2.49 -13.64
N HIS A 177 -1.90 -2.57 -14.95
CA HIS A 177 -3.25 -2.79 -15.48
C HIS A 177 -3.29 -4.04 -16.34
N PHE A 178 -4.37 -4.81 -16.22
CA PHE A 178 -4.52 -6.10 -16.90
C PHE A 178 -5.98 -6.30 -17.36
N THR A 179 -6.15 -7.16 -18.38
CA THR A 179 -7.43 -7.72 -18.76
C THR A 179 -7.92 -8.74 -17.71
N LYS A 180 -9.14 -9.20 -17.85
CA LYS A 180 -9.70 -10.25 -16.97
C LYS A 180 -8.95 -11.60 -17.04
N GLU A 181 -8.21 -11.83 -18.11
CA GLU A 181 -7.33 -13.00 -18.31
C GLU A 181 -5.89 -12.76 -17.82
N TRP A 182 -5.64 -11.68 -17.10
CA TRP A 182 -4.32 -11.27 -16.61
C TRP A 182 -3.28 -11.03 -17.71
N VAL A 183 -3.72 -10.57 -18.88
CA VAL A 183 -2.84 -10.04 -19.93
C VAL A 183 -2.55 -8.57 -19.62
N ALA A 184 -1.26 -8.22 -19.54
CA ALA A 184 -0.86 -6.85 -19.22
C ALA A 184 -1.32 -5.85 -20.30
N ASP A 185 -2.03 -4.81 -19.90
CA ASP A 185 -2.43 -3.68 -20.74
C ASP A 185 -1.48 -2.50 -20.50
N LEU A 186 -0.36 -2.51 -21.23
CA LEU A 186 0.69 -1.50 -21.11
C LEU A 186 0.28 -0.13 -21.69
N GLU A 187 -0.78 -0.07 -22.47
CA GLU A 187 -1.27 1.16 -23.09
C GLU A 187 -2.49 1.77 -22.36
N CYS A 188 -2.89 1.15 -21.25
CA CYS A 188 -4.02 1.62 -20.45
C CYS A 188 -3.87 3.11 -20.09
N ASN A 189 -4.90 3.90 -20.41
CA ASN A 189 -4.97 5.35 -20.14
C ASN A 189 -3.82 6.20 -20.73
N LYS A 190 -3.17 5.76 -21.79
CA LYS A 190 -2.11 6.53 -22.46
C LYS A 190 -2.58 7.92 -22.94
N ASP A 191 -3.85 8.05 -23.27
CA ASP A 191 -4.51 9.31 -23.62
C ASP A 191 -4.87 10.20 -22.41
N ARG A 192 -4.83 9.65 -21.21
CA ARG A 192 -5.09 10.30 -19.91
C ARG A 192 -4.06 9.88 -18.87
N PRO A 193 -2.78 10.20 -19.09
CA PRO A 193 -1.68 9.60 -18.32
C PRO A 193 -1.68 9.95 -16.82
N ASP A 194 -2.35 11.04 -16.45
CA ASP A 194 -2.52 11.52 -15.07
C ASP A 194 -3.84 11.07 -14.41
N ASP A 195 -4.46 10.00 -14.91
CA ASP A 195 -5.67 9.45 -14.27
C ASP A 195 -5.39 9.17 -12.78
N GLN A 196 -6.32 9.60 -11.94
CA GLN A 196 -6.14 9.58 -10.49
C GLN A 196 -5.89 8.18 -9.91
N PHE A 197 -6.52 7.15 -10.47
CA PHE A 197 -6.52 5.79 -9.92
C PHE A 197 -5.83 4.77 -10.83
N LYS A 198 -5.78 5.05 -12.12
CA LYS A 198 -5.22 4.17 -13.15
C LYS A 198 -4.31 4.95 -14.08
N PRO A 199 -3.21 5.57 -13.57
CA PRO A 199 -2.29 6.33 -14.39
C PRO A 199 -1.62 5.43 -15.43
N TYR A 200 -1.25 6.03 -16.57
CA TYR A 200 -0.50 5.33 -17.61
C TYR A 200 0.94 5.05 -17.19
N GLY A 201 1.44 3.90 -17.62
CA GLY A 201 2.84 3.52 -17.50
C GLY A 201 3.17 2.82 -16.17
N ALA A 202 4.45 2.78 -15.85
CA ALA A 202 4.92 2.27 -14.58
C ALA A 202 4.79 3.34 -13.49
N THR A 203 4.45 2.91 -12.28
CA THR A 203 4.44 3.76 -11.07
C THR A 203 5.64 3.36 -10.20
N PRO A 204 6.77 4.07 -10.25
CA PRO A 204 7.98 3.72 -9.50
C PRO A 204 7.73 3.56 -8.01
N GLY A 205 6.84 4.37 -7.42
CA GLY A 205 6.42 4.23 -6.03
C GLY A 205 5.89 2.83 -5.70
N HIS A 206 5.12 2.21 -6.59
CA HIS A 206 4.66 0.83 -6.42
C HIS A 206 5.81 -0.17 -6.54
N GLY A 207 6.76 0.03 -7.47
CA GLY A 207 7.96 -0.80 -7.53
C GLY A 207 8.77 -0.80 -6.23
N ILE A 208 8.88 0.36 -5.59
CA ILE A 208 9.51 0.53 -4.29
C ILE A 208 8.70 -0.19 -3.19
N GLU A 209 7.39 -0.01 -3.15
CA GLU A 209 6.52 -0.65 -2.15
C GLU A 209 6.50 -2.17 -2.30
N TRP A 210 6.41 -2.70 -3.52
CA TRP A 210 6.55 -4.13 -3.79
C TRP A 210 7.88 -4.69 -3.29
N SER A 211 8.98 -3.96 -3.48
CA SER A 211 10.29 -4.34 -2.95
C SER A 211 10.26 -4.57 -1.43
N ARG A 212 9.63 -3.67 -0.69
CA ARG A 212 9.45 -3.79 0.76
C ARG A 212 8.60 -4.99 1.14
N LEU A 213 7.45 -5.16 0.49
CA LEU A 213 6.51 -6.25 0.80
C LEU A 213 7.09 -7.63 0.45
N ILE A 214 7.81 -7.74 -0.66
CA ILE A 214 8.52 -8.98 -1.05
C ILE A 214 9.61 -9.31 -0.02
N THR A 215 10.37 -8.30 0.44
CA THR A 215 11.38 -8.48 1.49
C THR A 215 10.74 -8.99 2.78
N GLN A 216 9.66 -8.35 3.23
CA GLN A 216 8.92 -8.78 4.44
C GLN A 216 8.40 -10.21 4.29
N TRP A 217 7.76 -10.53 3.17
CA TRP A 217 7.26 -11.88 2.92
C TRP A 217 8.39 -12.91 2.94
N ALA A 218 9.52 -12.62 2.28
CA ALA A 218 10.67 -13.53 2.23
C ALA A 218 11.25 -13.80 3.62
N LEU A 219 11.47 -12.77 4.41
CA LEU A 219 12.00 -12.90 5.78
C LEU A 219 11.04 -13.69 6.68
N SER A 220 9.74 -13.42 6.57
CA SER A 220 8.73 -14.08 7.41
C SER A 220 8.44 -15.52 6.97
N THR A 221 8.63 -15.86 5.71
CA THR A 221 8.38 -17.20 5.14
C THR A 221 9.58 -18.12 5.30
N PHE A 222 10.77 -17.64 4.99
CA PHE A 222 12.01 -18.40 4.99
C PHE A 222 12.79 -18.23 6.30
N LYS A 223 12.12 -18.22 7.43
CA LYS A 223 12.74 -18.06 8.77
C LYS A 223 13.93 -18.99 8.96
N GLY A 224 15.15 -18.42 8.99
CA GLY A 224 16.40 -19.18 9.15
C GLY A 224 16.96 -19.81 7.88
N ASP A 225 16.22 -19.89 6.78
CA ASP A 225 16.70 -20.28 5.45
C ASP A 225 17.14 -19.03 4.65
N LYS A 226 18.42 -18.71 4.78
CA LYS A 226 19.02 -17.56 4.08
C LYS A 226 19.04 -17.72 2.56
N GLU A 227 19.14 -18.94 2.05
CA GLU A 227 19.20 -19.20 0.60
C GLU A 227 17.81 -18.98 -0.02
N GLY A 228 16.77 -19.52 0.59
CA GLY A 228 15.38 -19.31 0.15
C GLY A 228 14.99 -17.83 0.16
N ALA A 229 15.32 -17.09 1.22
CA ALA A 229 15.07 -15.67 1.30
C ALA A 229 15.87 -14.85 0.28
N SER A 230 17.14 -15.18 0.04
CA SER A 230 18.07 -14.43 -0.79
C SER A 230 17.59 -14.22 -2.22
N LYS A 231 16.92 -15.22 -2.82
CA LYS A 231 16.32 -15.09 -4.16
C LYS A 231 15.33 -13.93 -4.24
N TYR A 232 14.44 -13.83 -3.27
CA TYR A 232 13.41 -12.77 -3.24
C TYR A 232 13.97 -11.43 -2.79
N ILE A 233 14.99 -11.42 -1.93
CA ILE A 233 15.71 -10.18 -1.60
C ILE A 233 16.39 -9.60 -2.84
N THR A 234 17.02 -10.44 -3.69
CA THR A 234 17.58 -9.99 -4.96
C THR A 234 16.51 -9.40 -5.89
N VAL A 235 15.32 -10.02 -5.95
CA VAL A 235 14.17 -9.47 -6.68
C VAL A 235 13.78 -8.11 -6.14
N ALA A 236 13.68 -7.98 -4.82
CA ALA A 236 13.34 -6.72 -4.15
C ALA A 236 14.36 -5.62 -4.47
N GLU A 237 15.66 -5.94 -4.44
CA GLU A 237 16.72 -5.01 -4.84
C GLU A 237 16.58 -4.59 -6.31
N ASN A 238 16.27 -5.50 -7.22
CA ASN A 238 16.08 -5.19 -8.64
C ASN A 238 14.89 -4.23 -8.86
N LEU A 239 13.76 -4.48 -8.20
CA LEU A 239 12.58 -3.60 -8.26
C LEU A 239 12.90 -2.20 -7.73
N TYR A 240 13.50 -2.13 -6.55
CA TYR A 240 13.88 -0.87 -5.93
C TYR A 240 14.88 -0.09 -6.81
N ASN A 241 15.95 -0.74 -7.26
CA ASN A 241 16.99 -0.10 -8.05
C ASN A 241 16.44 0.43 -9.38
N ARG A 242 15.57 -0.33 -10.05
CA ARG A 242 14.90 0.12 -11.27
C ARG A 242 14.02 1.34 -11.01
N ALA A 243 13.22 1.31 -9.97
CA ALA A 243 12.33 2.40 -9.63
C ALA A 243 13.10 3.70 -9.28
N ILE A 244 14.19 3.60 -8.52
CA ILE A 244 15.02 4.76 -8.18
C ILE A 244 15.76 5.30 -9.41
N GLU A 245 16.32 4.43 -10.24
CA GLU A 245 17.00 4.82 -11.49
C GLU A 245 16.06 5.59 -12.43
N ASP A 246 14.82 5.12 -12.55
CA ASP A 246 13.82 5.70 -13.46
C ASP A 246 13.19 7.00 -12.91
N ALA A 247 13.14 7.20 -11.59
CA ALA A 247 12.28 8.22 -11.01
C ALA A 247 12.96 9.25 -10.10
N TRP A 248 14.05 8.90 -9.42
CA TRP A 248 14.71 9.83 -8.51
C TRP A 248 15.46 10.91 -9.26
N ASN A 249 15.04 12.18 -9.13
CA ASN A 249 15.61 13.34 -9.82
C ASN A 249 15.60 13.21 -11.36
N ALA A 250 14.75 12.38 -11.92
CA ALA A 250 14.82 11.95 -13.32
C ALA A 250 14.48 13.04 -14.34
N ASP A 251 13.79 14.10 -13.93
CA ASP A 251 13.42 15.25 -14.77
C ASP A 251 14.27 16.50 -14.51
N GLY A 252 15.37 16.36 -13.73
CA GLY A 252 16.29 17.43 -13.41
C GLY A 252 15.92 18.24 -12.17
N ALA A 253 14.79 17.94 -11.52
CA ALA A 253 14.39 18.52 -10.24
C ALA A 253 14.38 17.45 -9.14
N PRO A 254 14.63 17.81 -7.86
CA PRO A 254 14.61 16.85 -6.76
C PRO A 254 13.27 16.15 -6.60
N GLY A 255 13.31 14.88 -6.20
CA GLY A 255 12.14 14.09 -5.87
C GLY A 255 11.85 12.95 -6.84
N ILE A 256 10.85 12.14 -6.51
CA ILE A 256 10.44 10.97 -7.27
C ILE A 256 9.33 11.39 -8.23
N VAL A 257 9.53 11.27 -9.56
CA VAL A 257 8.47 11.46 -10.53
C VAL A 257 7.39 10.40 -10.35
N TYR A 258 6.13 10.78 -10.55
CA TYR A 258 5.01 9.90 -10.23
C TYR A 258 4.93 8.68 -11.13
N THR A 259 5.00 8.88 -12.48
CA THR A 259 4.96 7.78 -13.45
C THR A 259 6.02 7.93 -14.51
N THR A 260 6.38 6.79 -15.13
CA THR A 260 7.27 6.72 -16.28
C THR A 260 6.61 5.91 -17.40
N ASP A 261 7.07 6.09 -18.63
CA ASP A 261 6.77 5.14 -19.71
C ASP A 261 7.56 3.83 -19.51
N TRP A 262 7.33 2.88 -20.39
CA TRP A 262 7.96 1.55 -20.30
C TRP A 262 9.46 1.54 -20.69
N ASN A 263 10.00 2.68 -21.10
CA ASN A 263 11.44 2.90 -21.29
C ASN A 263 12.09 3.66 -20.13
N GLY A 264 11.32 3.99 -19.09
CA GLY A 264 11.79 4.72 -17.91
C GLY A 264 11.80 6.24 -18.07
N LYS A 265 11.19 6.78 -19.14
CA LYS A 265 11.09 8.23 -19.31
C LYS A 265 9.95 8.78 -18.47
N PRO A 266 10.16 9.86 -17.69
CA PRO A 266 9.09 10.52 -16.92
C PRO A 266 7.89 10.91 -17.78
N VAL A 267 6.67 10.65 -17.26
CA VAL A 267 5.39 10.98 -17.90
C VAL A 267 4.58 11.94 -17.02
N VAL A 268 4.29 11.56 -15.77
CA VAL A 268 3.67 12.46 -14.79
C VAL A 268 4.77 12.90 -13.82
N HIS A 269 5.05 14.20 -13.84
CA HIS A 269 6.18 14.79 -13.13
C HIS A 269 5.87 15.22 -11.70
N ASP A 270 4.63 15.03 -11.25
CA ASP A 270 4.23 15.36 -9.88
C ASP A 270 4.97 14.52 -8.84
N ARG A 271 5.14 15.08 -7.64
CA ARG A 271 5.73 14.39 -6.49
C ARG A 271 4.63 14.07 -5.49
N MET A 272 4.37 12.79 -5.30
CA MET A 272 3.37 12.31 -4.33
C MET A 272 4.07 11.95 -3.01
N HIS A 273 3.49 12.38 -1.87
CA HIS A 273 4.07 12.10 -0.55
C HIS A 273 4.30 10.61 -0.30
N TRP A 274 3.37 9.77 -0.78
CA TRP A 274 3.42 8.34 -0.51
C TRP A 274 4.59 7.63 -1.21
N THR A 275 4.99 8.09 -2.39
CA THR A 275 6.15 7.52 -3.10
C THR A 275 7.45 7.77 -2.32
N LEU A 276 7.56 8.95 -1.72
CA LEU A 276 8.69 9.29 -0.84
C LEU A 276 8.65 8.48 0.45
N ALA A 277 7.48 8.33 1.08
CA ALA A 277 7.30 7.51 2.27
C ALA A 277 7.75 6.07 2.04
N GLU A 278 7.36 5.46 0.92
CA GLU A 278 7.79 4.11 0.57
C GLU A 278 9.28 4.04 0.21
N ALA A 279 9.86 5.09 -0.38
CA ALA A 279 11.31 5.16 -0.62
C ALA A 279 12.11 5.19 0.70
N ILE A 280 11.65 5.96 1.68
CA ILE A 280 12.23 6.00 3.04
C ILE A 280 12.14 4.62 3.69
N ASN A 281 10.95 4.01 3.68
CA ASN A 281 10.72 2.70 4.27
C ASN A 281 11.61 1.62 3.65
N THR A 282 11.59 1.53 2.33
CA THR A 282 12.26 0.45 1.60
C THR A 282 13.77 0.57 1.64
N SER A 283 14.32 1.79 1.53
CA SER A 283 15.77 1.99 1.66
C SER A 283 16.28 1.57 3.04
N ALA A 284 15.58 1.90 4.11
CA ALA A 284 15.93 1.46 5.46
C ALA A 284 15.86 -0.06 5.59
N VAL A 285 14.77 -0.69 5.13
CA VAL A 285 14.59 -2.15 5.17
C VAL A 285 15.70 -2.86 4.40
N LEU A 286 16.00 -2.43 3.17
CA LEU A 286 17.07 -3.03 2.36
C LEU A 286 18.45 -2.84 2.98
N PHE A 287 18.70 -1.69 3.62
CA PHE A 287 19.95 -1.50 4.37
C PHE A 287 20.10 -2.50 5.52
N HIS A 288 19.07 -2.65 6.34
CA HIS A 288 19.08 -3.59 7.47
C HIS A 288 19.26 -5.05 7.03
N VAL A 289 18.68 -5.42 5.90
CA VAL A 289 18.72 -6.81 5.40
C VAL A 289 20.01 -7.12 4.66
N THR A 290 20.55 -6.17 3.89
CA THR A 290 21.71 -6.42 3.01
C THR A 290 23.02 -5.87 3.55
N GLY A 291 22.98 -4.86 4.40
CA GLY A 291 24.16 -4.10 4.86
C GLY A 291 24.79 -3.22 3.77
N ASN A 292 24.12 -3.07 2.63
CA ASN A 292 24.67 -2.29 1.51
C ASN A 292 24.50 -0.78 1.77
N GLN A 293 25.63 -0.08 1.88
CA GLN A 293 25.69 1.35 2.20
C GLN A 293 24.87 2.23 1.25
N LYS A 294 24.73 1.84 -0.01
CA LYS A 294 23.90 2.54 -0.99
C LYS A 294 22.49 2.85 -0.46
N TYR A 295 21.88 1.91 0.25
CA TYR A 295 20.52 2.10 0.76
C TYR A 295 20.48 3.07 1.94
N ALA A 296 21.50 3.10 2.77
CA ALA A 296 21.63 4.11 3.82
C ALA A 296 21.86 5.51 3.25
N ASP A 297 22.65 5.62 2.19
CA ASP A 297 22.87 6.89 1.49
C ASP A 297 21.56 7.40 0.85
N ASN A 298 20.82 6.52 0.18
CA ASN A 298 19.50 6.85 -0.37
C ASN A 298 18.53 7.29 0.73
N PHE A 299 18.49 6.58 1.86
CA PHE A 299 17.68 6.98 3.02
C PHE A 299 18.00 8.40 3.47
N ALA A 300 19.26 8.74 3.60
CA ALA A 300 19.68 10.08 4.00
C ALA A 300 19.22 11.16 3.00
N GLU A 301 19.36 10.90 1.69
CA GLU A 301 18.89 11.80 0.64
C GLU A 301 17.37 11.99 0.69
N PHE A 302 16.60 10.92 0.89
CA PHE A 302 15.15 10.99 0.99
C PHE A 302 14.69 11.75 2.23
N MET A 303 15.37 11.56 3.36
CA MET A 303 15.08 12.30 4.59
C MET A 303 15.39 13.78 4.44
N GLN A 304 16.49 14.13 3.75
CA GLN A 304 16.79 15.52 3.44
C GLN A 304 15.71 16.14 2.53
N TYR A 305 15.30 15.44 1.47
CA TYR A 305 14.25 15.92 0.58
C TYR A 305 12.91 16.05 1.30
N LEU A 306 12.58 15.10 2.19
CA LEU A 306 11.41 15.20 3.05
C LEU A 306 11.41 16.50 3.85
N ASP A 307 12.49 16.77 4.55
CA ASP A 307 12.63 17.95 5.41
C ASP A 307 12.55 19.26 4.60
N GLU A 308 13.25 19.35 3.49
CA GLU A 308 13.36 20.57 2.69
C GLU A 308 12.12 20.91 1.86
N LYS A 309 11.34 19.88 1.40
CA LYS A 309 10.30 20.06 0.38
C LYS A 309 8.92 19.59 0.78
N VAL A 310 8.82 18.53 1.56
CA VAL A 310 7.55 17.83 1.77
C VAL A 310 6.94 18.10 3.15
N LEU A 311 7.76 18.36 4.18
CA LEU A 311 7.29 18.73 5.50
C LEU A 311 6.76 20.18 5.51
N ASP A 312 5.58 20.36 6.10
CA ASP A 312 5.07 21.69 6.42
C ASP A 312 5.56 22.11 7.80
N HIS A 313 6.65 22.85 7.84
CA HIS A 313 7.26 23.33 9.08
C HIS A 313 6.43 24.38 9.83
N VAL A 314 5.38 24.92 9.19
CA VAL A 314 4.51 25.95 9.80
C VAL A 314 3.31 25.30 10.49
N HIS A 315 2.62 24.37 9.81
CA HIS A 315 1.38 23.77 10.29
C HIS A 315 1.51 22.27 10.60
N GLY A 316 2.70 21.71 10.43
CA GLY A 316 2.95 20.28 10.61
C GLY A 316 2.39 19.39 9.49
N SER A 317 2.69 18.09 9.57
CA SER A 317 2.33 17.08 8.57
C SER A 317 3.05 17.29 7.21
N TRP A 318 2.75 16.45 6.25
CA TRP A 318 3.36 16.46 4.93
C TRP A 318 2.42 17.10 3.90
N PHE A 319 2.99 17.78 2.91
CA PHE A 319 2.24 18.18 1.72
C PHE A 319 1.89 16.93 0.91
N HIS A 320 0.66 16.87 0.40
CA HIS A 320 0.17 15.69 -0.30
C HIS A 320 0.77 15.53 -1.69
N GLN A 321 0.87 16.64 -2.42
CA GLN A 321 1.31 16.67 -3.82
C GLN A 321 2.11 17.95 -4.11
N LEU A 322 3.24 17.78 -4.79
CA LEU A 322 4.04 18.87 -5.33
C LEU A 322 4.12 18.73 -6.87
N ASP A 323 4.31 19.86 -7.56
CA ASP A 323 4.55 19.86 -9.01
C ASP A 323 6.00 19.48 -9.37
N ALA A 324 6.32 19.50 -10.67
CA ALA A 324 7.65 19.22 -11.19
C ALA A 324 8.75 20.14 -10.63
N ASN A 325 8.41 21.32 -10.15
CA ASN A 325 9.32 22.29 -9.56
C ASN A 325 9.29 22.30 -8.02
N ASN A 326 8.64 21.32 -7.41
CA ASN A 326 8.44 21.19 -5.97
C ASN A 326 7.58 22.30 -5.34
N ASN A 327 6.69 22.93 -6.11
CA ASN A 327 5.69 23.83 -5.57
C ASN A 327 4.46 23.04 -5.11
N LEU A 328 3.84 23.52 -4.04
CA LEU A 328 2.60 22.92 -3.53
C LEU A 328 1.47 23.05 -4.56
N ILE A 329 0.86 21.91 -4.90
CA ILE A 329 -0.34 21.82 -5.73
C ILE A 329 -1.36 20.88 -5.09
N GLY A 330 -2.55 20.82 -5.66
CA GLY A 330 -3.63 19.95 -5.17
C GLY A 330 -4.57 19.57 -6.33
N THR A 331 -4.00 19.34 -7.51
CA THR A 331 -4.76 19.03 -8.73
C THR A 331 -5.36 17.63 -8.68
N VAL A 332 -4.64 16.67 -8.11
CA VAL A 332 -5.07 15.29 -7.91
C VAL A 332 -5.46 15.07 -6.44
N TRP A 333 -4.56 15.42 -5.51
CA TRP A 333 -4.74 15.21 -4.07
C TRP A 333 -4.60 16.53 -3.31
N PRO A 334 -5.70 17.24 -3.05
CA PRO A 334 -5.65 18.50 -2.29
C PRO A 334 -5.43 18.26 -0.78
N GLY A 335 -4.85 19.24 -0.13
CA GLY A 335 -4.71 19.27 1.33
C GLY A 335 -3.45 18.59 1.85
N LYS A 336 -3.53 18.08 3.08
CA LYS A 336 -2.44 17.35 3.73
C LYS A 336 -2.46 15.88 3.37
N SER A 337 -1.30 15.24 3.49
CA SER A 337 -1.15 13.80 3.25
C SER A 337 -2.04 12.94 4.16
N ASP A 338 -2.30 11.71 3.72
CA ASP A 338 -2.88 10.71 4.62
C ASP A 338 -1.89 10.37 5.76
N LEU A 339 -2.44 9.88 6.86
CA LEU A 339 -1.61 9.46 8.00
C LEU A 339 -0.93 8.10 7.78
N TYR A 340 -1.49 7.28 6.90
CA TYR A 340 -1.04 5.90 6.71
C TYR A 340 0.43 5.85 6.27
N HIS A 341 0.76 6.46 5.14
CA HIS A 341 2.14 6.48 4.64
C HIS A 341 3.07 7.32 5.52
N ALA A 342 2.61 8.50 5.96
CA ALA A 342 3.44 9.41 6.75
C ALA A 342 3.84 8.80 8.10
N VAL A 343 2.91 8.15 8.82
CA VAL A 343 3.22 7.49 10.10
C VAL A 343 4.05 6.22 9.89
N GLN A 344 3.73 5.41 8.89
CA GLN A 344 4.55 4.23 8.59
C GLN A 344 6.00 4.60 8.27
N ALA A 345 6.26 5.72 7.58
CA ALA A 345 7.61 6.21 7.32
C ALA A 345 8.38 6.64 8.58
N THR A 346 7.68 6.88 9.68
CA THR A 346 8.32 7.12 10.99
C THR A 346 8.54 5.87 11.83
N LEU A 347 8.02 4.72 11.41
CA LEU A 347 8.06 3.47 12.18
C LEU A 347 8.84 2.38 11.45
N ILE A 348 8.50 2.06 10.21
CA ILE A 348 9.10 0.96 9.45
C ILE A 348 10.65 1.00 9.45
N PRO A 349 11.30 2.16 9.32
CA PRO A 349 12.76 2.21 9.35
C PRO A 349 13.42 1.71 10.66
N PHE A 350 12.67 1.61 11.72
CA PHE A 350 13.20 1.27 13.06
C PHE A 350 12.76 -0.11 13.57
N TYR A 351 11.79 -0.75 12.91
CA TYR A 351 11.25 -2.03 13.35
C TYR A 351 11.62 -3.16 12.39
N THR A 352 11.67 -4.39 12.92
CA THR A 352 12.03 -5.57 12.13
C THR A 352 11.11 -5.76 10.93
N ALA A 353 11.69 -6.16 9.80
CA ALA A 353 10.97 -6.38 8.56
C ALA A 353 10.42 -7.82 8.39
N ASP A 354 10.68 -8.73 9.34
CA ASP A 354 10.15 -10.11 9.31
C ASP A 354 8.74 -10.25 9.91
N LEU A 355 8.17 -9.14 10.38
CA LEU A 355 6.79 -9.01 10.86
C LEU A 355 6.09 -7.85 10.16
N SER A 356 4.76 -7.91 10.13
CA SER A 356 3.96 -6.73 9.82
C SER A 356 4.18 -5.64 10.87
N ILE A 357 3.97 -4.38 10.50
CA ILE A 357 4.35 -3.26 11.36
C ILE A 357 3.59 -3.26 12.70
N ALA A 358 2.32 -3.66 12.74
CA ALA A 358 1.54 -3.64 13.97
C ALA A 358 2.07 -4.63 15.03
N PRO A 359 2.31 -5.92 14.74
CA PRO A 359 2.93 -6.81 15.71
C PRO A 359 4.37 -6.42 16.04
N ALA A 360 5.14 -5.86 15.11
CA ALA A 360 6.49 -5.39 15.35
C ALA A 360 6.52 -4.23 16.37
N VAL A 361 5.66 -3.24 16.20
CA VAL A 361 5.54 -2.08 17.12
C VAL A 361 5.01 -2.53 18.47
N LYS A 362 3.92 -3.32 18.51
CA LYS A 362 3.35 -3.84 19.77
C LYS A 362 4.38 -4.64 20.58
N GLY A 363 5.19 -5.45 19.90
CA GLY A 363 6.21 -6.30 20.50
C GLY A 363 7.54 -5.59 20.79
N GLY A 364 7.71 -4.32 20.42
CA GLY A 364 8.99 -3.60 20.56
C GLY A 364 10.12 -4.29 19.78
N LYS A 365 9.82 -4.84 18.61
CA LYS A 365 10.77 -5.59 17.77
C LYS A 365 11.53 -4.65 16.85
N PHE A 366 12.58 -4.03 17.37
CA PHE A 366 13.47 -3.17 16.59
C PHE A 366 14.42 -3.97 15.69
N CYS A 367 14.91 -3.36 14.58
CA CYS A 367 15.97 -3.89 13.74
C CYS A 367 17.36 -3.64 14.29
#